data_61f46bd51c86feb11402749391c14127
#
_entry.id   61f46bd51c86feb11402749391c14127
#
_cell.length_a   1.000
_cell.length_b   1.000
_cell.length_c   1.000
_cell.angle_alpha   90.00
_cell.angle_beta   90.00
_cell.angle_gamma   90.00
#
_symmetry.space_group_name_H-M   'P 1'
#
loop_
_entity.id
_entity.type
_entity.pdbx_description
1 polymer ?
#
loop_
_entity_poly.entity_id
_entity_poly.type
_entity_poly.pdbx_seq_one_letter_code
_entity_poly.pdbx_strand_id
1 'polypeptide(L)'
;DRTSRGLGDVYKRQVVGSGYVGMSLSVLFAQNHNVVVLDIDPKKVDQINNGESTILDSDIDKFLEEKNLKISATLDKNLAYKEADFVVIATPTNYDPDTNRFDTDSVDSVVSDAISVNETALIVIKSTIPVGHTKSLQESLNTKRIIFSPEFLREGKALFDNLHPSRIIVGGECDSSLEFSDLLREGAIEDSVEVLSMKSTEAEAV
;
A
#
# COMPACT_ATOMS: atom_id res chain seq x y z
N ASP A 1 -4.93 8.02 -21.34
CA ASP A 1 -4.97 6.64 -21.84
C ASP A 1 -4.00 5.78 -21.04
N ARG A 2 -4.53 4.96 -20.11
CA ARG A 2 -3.71 4.03 -19.29
C ARG A 2 -3.41 2.70 -19.98
N THR A 3 -3.98 2.45 -21.13
CA THR A 3 -4.00 1.13 -21.79
C THR A 3 -2.72 0.75 -22.51
N SER A 4 -1.67 1.57 -22.48
CA SER A 4 -0.42 1.32 -23.22
C SER A 4 0.87 1.35 -22.41
N ARG A 5 0.80 1.35 -21.07
CA ARG A 5 2.03 1.27 -20.27
C ARG A 5 2.54 -0.18 -20.25
N GLY A 6 3.68 -0.39 -20.86
CA GLY A 6 4.36 -1.68 -20.92
C GLY A 6 5.09 -2.03 -19.63
N LEU A 7 5.51 -3.30 -19.52
CA LEU A 7 6.47 -3.76 -18.50
C LEU A 7 7.72 -2.88 -18.55
N GLY A 8 8.01 -2.15 -17.48
CA GLY A 8 9.16 -1.25 -17.36
C GLY A 8 8.84 0.23 -17.15
N ASP A 9 7.55 0.63 -17.18
CA ASP A 9 7.17 2.01 -16.88
C ASP A 9 7.37 2.32 -15.39
N VAL A 10 8.02 3.47 -15.10
CA VAL A 10 8.20 3.94 -13.73
C VAL A 10 6.90 4.59 -13.25
N TYR A 11 6.26 3.95 -12.30
CA TYR A 11 5.04 4.47 -11.69
C TYR A 11 5.34 5.37 -10.49
N LYS A 12 4.38 6.22 -10.15
CA LYS A 12 4.37 6.97 -8.88
C LYS A 12 3.51 6.25 -7.87
N ARG A 13 4.15 5.80 -6.80
CA ARG A 13 3.52 5.07 -5.70
C ARG A 13 3.39 5.97 -4.51
N GLN A 14 2.18 6.04 -3.98
CA GLN A 14 1.90 6.67 -2.72
C GLN A 14 1.63 5.57 -1.69
N VAL A 15 2.35 5.61 -0.57
CA VAL A 15 2.08 4.77 0.59
C VAL A 15 1.65 5.65 1.75
N VAL A 16 0.50 5.36 2.35
CA VAL A 16 -0.05 6.11 3.48
C VAL A 16 0.14 5.31 4.76
N GLY A 17 0.86 5.88 5.70
CA GLY A 17 1.31 5.23 6.93
C GLY A 17 2.70 4.60 6.79
N SER A 18 3.55 4.81 7.78
CA SER A 18 4.93 4.31 7.82
C SER A 18 5.18 3.36 8.99
N GLY A 19 4.18 2.56 9.34
CA GLY A 19 4.33 1.38 10.18
C GLY A 19 5.04 0.24 9.42
N TYR A 20 5.09 -0.96 10.01
CA TYR A 20 5.83 -2.09 9.41
C TYR A 20 5.29 -2.50 8.04
N VAL A 21 3.98 -2.42 7.80
CA VAL A 21 3.36 -2.68 6.49
C VAL A 21 3.74 -1.61 5.48
N GLY A 22 3.49 -0.34 5.81
CA GLY A 22 3.74 0.78 4.89
C GLY A 22 5.21 0.99 4.59
N MET A 23 6.08 0.91 5.58
CA MET A 23 7.52 1.10 5.38
C MET A 23 8.14 -0.03 4.53
N SER A 24 7.79 -1.30 4.81
CA SER A 24 8.29 -2.43 4.03
C SER A 24 7.83 -2.41 2.58
N LEU A 25 6.57 -2.05 2.31
CA LEU A 25 6.05 -1.87 0.95
C LEU A 25 6.72 -0.69 0.25
N SER A 26 6.97 0.41 0.97
CA SER A 26 7.66 1.56 0.40
C SER A 26 9.07 1.21 -0.09
N VAL A 27 9.82 0.46 0.69
CA VAL A 27 11.14 -0.04 0.30
C VAL A 27 11.05 -1.05 -0.85
N LEU A 28 10.07 -1.97 -0.81
CA LEU A 28 9.84 -2.94 -1.88
C LEU A 28 9.62 -2.25 -3.22
N PHE A 29 8.73 -1.26 -3.27
CA PHE A 29 8.40 -0.53 -4.50
C PHE A 29 9.53 0.42 -4.94
N ALA A 30 10.25 1.03 -4.00
CA ALA A 30 11.30 1.99 -4.29
C ALA A 30 12.52 1.37 -5.01
N GLN A 31 12.62 0.05 -5.08
CA GLN A 31 13.63 -0.63 -5.88
C GLN A 31 13.51 -0.27 -7.37
N ASN A 32 12.27 -0.12 -7.87
CA ASN A 32 11.98 0.08 -9.30
C ASN A 32 11.19 1.35 -9.60
N HIS A 33 10.56 1.96 -8.60
CA HIS A 33 9.61 3.05 -8.78
C HIS A 33 9.90 4.24 -7.87
N ASN A 34 9.26 5.38 -8.15
CA ASN A 34 9.27 6.52 -7.25
C ASN A 34 8.19 6.34 -6.18
N VAL A 35 8.58 6.41 -4.91
CA VAL A 35 7.67 6.25 -3.76
C VAL A 35 7.61 7.53 -2.95
N VAL A 36 6.39 7.97 -2.66
CA VAL A 36 6.14 9.06 -1.71
C VAL A 36 5.36 8.47 -0.54
N VAL A 37 5.89 8.62 0.67
CA VAL A 37 5.24 8.18 1.91
C VAL A 37 4.50 9.37 2.52
N LEU A 38 3.21 9.20 2.80
CA LEU A 38 2.42 10.16 3.56
C LEU A 38 2.29 9.65 5.00
N ASP A 39 2.72 10.43 5.94
CA ASP A 39 2.50 10.15 7.38
C ASP A 39 2.06 11.42 8.09
N ILE A 40 1.38 11.28 9.23
CA ILE A 40 0.95 12.40 10.07
C ILE A 40 2.02 12.82 11.07
N ASP A 41 3.02 11.97 11.31
CA ASP A 41 4.10 12.23 12.27
C ASP A 41 5.30 12.88 11.56
N PRO A 42 5.60 14.17 11.84
CA PRO A 42 6.72 14.86 11.23
C PRO A 42 8.08 14.21 11.51
N LYS A 43 8.25 13.54 12.66
CA LYS A 43 9.49 12.83 12.97
C LYS A 43 9.71 11.65 12.04
N LYS A 44 8.67 10.89 11.73
CA LYS A 44 8.75 9.79 10.77
C LYS A 44 9.04 10.28 9.35
N VAL A 45 8.42 11.40 8.96
CA VAL A 45 8.71 12.05 7.68
C VAL A 45 10.17 12.46 7.60
N ASP A 46 10.72 13.08 8.64
CA ASP A 46 12.13 13.47 8.70
C ASP A 46 13.07 12.25 8.65
N GLN A 47 12.76 11.17 9.40
CA GLN A 47 13.53 9.93 9.36
C GLN A 47 13.62 9.38 7.92
N ILE A 48 12.50 9.21 7.25
CA ILE A 48 12.46 8.67 5.88
C ILE A 48 13.26 9.56 4.92
N ASN A 49 13.11 10.88 5.00
CA ASN A 49 13.83 11.82 4.15
C ASN A 49 15.35 11.86 4.43
N ASN A 50 15.76 11.44 5.63
CA ASN A 50 17.17 11.24 5.99
C ASN A 50 17.71 9.84 5.64
N GLY A 51 16.89 8.98 5.03
CA GLY A 51 17.28 7.61 4.70
C GLY A 51 17.25 6.64 5.89
N GLU A 52 16.46 6.97 6.91
CA GLU A 52 16.31 6.16 8.12
C GLU A 52 14.97 5.42 8.13
N SER A 53 14.95 4.22 8.68
CA SER A 53 13.73 3.45 8.88
C SER A 53 12.90 4.00 10.05
N THR A 54 11.58 3.96 9.90
CA THR A 54 10.63 4.31 10.97
C THR A 54 10.29 3.13 11.89
N ILE A 55 10.80 1.94 11.57
CA ILE A 55 10.52 0.69 12.28
C ILE A 55 11.81 -0.12 12.45
N LEU A 56 11.80 -1.08 13.37
CA LEU A 56 12.91 -2.01 13.58
C LEU A 56 12.78 -3.19 12.60
N ASP A 57 13.54 -3.13 11.51
CA ASP A 57 13.64 -4.21 10.51
C ASP A 57 15.04 -4.10 9.85
N SER A 58 15.92 -5.06 10.16
CA SER A 58 17.31 -5.04 9.67
C SER A 58 17.45 -5.14 8.16
N ASP A 59 16.48 -5.75 7.47
CA ASP A 59 16.50 -5.83 6.01
C ASP A 59 16.12 -4.47 5.39
N ILE A 60 15.23 -3.72 6.02
CA ILE A 60 14.92 -2.33 5.62
C ILE A 60 16.15 -1.45 5.78
N ASP A 61 16.80 -1.48 6.95
CA ASP A 61 18.01 -0.69 7.21
C ASP A 61 19.07 -0.96 6.17
N LYS A 62 19.34 -2.24 5.88
CA LYS A 62 20.27 -2.66 4.85
C LYS A 62 19.92 -2.15 3.46
N PHE A 63 18.65 -2.21 3.06
CA PHE A 63 18.20 -1.72 1.76
C PHE A 63 18.33 -0.21 1.63
N LEU A 64 18.04 0.55 2.71
CA LEU A 64 18.21 2.00 2.73
C LEU A 64 19.70 2.42 2.63
N GLU A 65 20.59 1.66 3.23
CA GLU A 65 22.04 1.91 3.19
C GLU A 65 22.69 1.52 1.85
N GLU A 66 22.33 0.34 1.33
CA GLU A 66 23.04 -0.28 0.19
C GLU A 66 22.43 0.07 -1.18
N LYS A 67 21.16 0.48 -1.23
CA LYS A 67 20.44 0.73 -2.48
C LYS A 67 20.10 2.21 -2.65
N ASN A 68 20.21 2.68 -3.87
CA ASN A 68 19.75 4.03 -4.22
C ASN A 68 18.24 4.03 -4.44
N LEU A 69 17.47 4.00 -3.36
CA LEU A 69 16.02 3.96 -3.38
C LEU A 69 15.45 5.35 -3.66
N LYS A 70 14.44 5.42 -4.53
CA LYS A 70 13.70 6.65 -4.84
C LYS A 70 12.49 6.77 -3.90
N ILE A 71 12.78 7.08 -2.64
CA ILE A 71 11.78 7.24 -1.58
C ILE A 71 11.88 8.63 -0.96
N SER A 72 10.75 9.24 -0.74
CA SER A 72 10.60 10.49 0.01
C SER A 72 9.34 10.43 0.87
N ALA A 73 9.23 11.33 1.83
CA ALA A 73 8.06 11.41 2.70
C ALA A 73 7.54 12.85 2.81
N THR A 74 6.25 13.00 3.08
CA THR A 74 5.59 14.29 3.20
C THR A 74 4.43 14.24 4.19
N LEU A 75 4.09 15.42 4.75
CA LEU A 75 2.85 15.66 5.51
C LEU A 75 1.73 16.18 4.61
N ASP A 76 2.03 16.57 3.37
CA ASP A 76 1.10 17.21 2.45
C ASP A 76 0.32 16.17 1.62
N LYS A 77 -0.97 16.04 1.92
CA LYS A 77 -1.88 15.13 1.22
C LYS A 77 -2.02 15.44 -0.27
N ASN A 78 -2.07 16.72 -0.63
CA ASN A 78 -2.23 17.10 -2.04
C ASN A 78 -0.99 16.74 -2.86
N LEU A 79 0.19 17.01 -2.32
CA LEU A 79 1.44 16.61 -2.95
C LEU A 79 1.51 15.08 -3.12
N ALA A 80 1.07 14.35 -2.09
CA ALA A 80 1.11 12.91 -2.07
C ALA A 80 0.21 12.27 -3.12
N TYR A 81 -1.05 12.71 -3.23
CA TYR A 81 -2.06 12.04 -4.06
C TYR A 81 -2.12 12.49 -5.51
N LYS A 82 -1.79 13.77 -5.81
CA LYS A 82 -2.07 14.43 -7.09
C LYS A 82 -1.61 13.65 -8.33
N GLU A 83 -0.42 13.07 -8.25
CA GLU A 83 0.19 12.38 -9.40
C GLU A 83 0.38 10.88 -9.17
N ALA A 84 -0.24 10.32 -8.13
CA ALA A 84 -0.12 8.92 -7.81
C ALA A 84 -0.84 8.04 -8.85
N ASP A 85 -0.21 6.97 -9.28
CA ASP A 85 -0.87 5.90 -10.04
C ASP A 85 -1.56 4.91 -9.09
N PHE A 86 -0.93 4.68 -7.93
CA PHE A 86 -1.44 3.83 -6.85
C PHE A 86 -1.35 4.56 -5.52
N VAL A 87 -2.39 4.46 -4.72
CA VAL A 87 -2.42 4.89 -3.32
C VAL A 87 -2.62 3.66 -2.45
N VAL A 88 -1.57 3.27 -1.73
CA VAL A 88 -1.57 2.09 -0.86
C VAL A 88 -1.77 2.53 0.59
N ILE A 89 -2.86 2.07 1.20
CA ILE A 89 -3.25 2.48 2.55
C ILE A 89 -2.80 1.43 3.56
N ALA A 90 -1.89 1.82 4.44
CA ALA A 90 -1.34 1.02 5.53
C ALA A 90 -1.44 1.75 6.88
N THR A 91 -2.52 2.49 7.08
CA THR A 91 -2.81 3.18 8.34
C THR A 91 -3.25 2.20 9.41
N PRO A 92 -2.98 2.46 10.69
CA PRO A 92 -3.43 1.59 11.78
C PRO A 92 -4.95 1.50 11.84
N THR A 93 -5.45 0.30 12.07
CA THR A 93 -6.85 0.03 12.42
C THR A 93 -6.87 -0.67 13.77
N ASN A 94 -7.47 -0.05 14.77
CA ASN A 94 -7.56 -0.61 16.10
C ASN A 94 -8.85 -1.44 16.24
N TYR A 95 -8.73 -2.62 16.84
CA TYR A 95 -9.89 -3.39 17.23
C TYR A 95 -10.37 -2.93 18.61
N ASP A 96 -11.63 -2.55 18.70
CA ASP A 96 -12.27 -2.19 19.96
C ASP A 96 -13.01 -3.43 20.53
N PRO A 97 -12.53 -4.02 21.62
CA PRO A 97 -13.14 -5.21 22.20
C PRO A 97 -14.49 -4.93 22.86
N ASP A 98 -14.79 -3.68 23.23
CA ASP A 98 -16.05 -3.32 23.87
C ASP A 98 -17.20 -3.26 22.85
N THR A 99 -16.91 -2.75 21.65
CA THR A 99 -17.87 -2.66 20.54
C THR A 99 -17.77 -3.84 19.57
N ASN A 100 -16.75 -4.69 19.69
CA ASN A 100 -16.39 -5.73 18.73
C ASN A 100 -16.27 -5.24 17.29
N ARG A 101 -15.68 -4.06 17.10
CA ARG A 101 -15.50 -3.41 15.79
C ARG A 101 -14.07 -2.95 15.58
N PHE A 102 -13.67 -2.93 14.32
CA PHE A 102 -12.46 -2.21 13.91
C PHE A 102 -12.79 -0.72 13.74
N ASP A 103 -11.90 0.13 14.24
CA ASP A 103 -11.91 1.56 13.92
C ASP A 103 -11.30 1.75 12.52
N THR A 104 -12.14 2.01 11.54
CA THR A 104 -11.76 2.21 10.14
C THR A 104 -11.68 3.69 9.75
N ASP A 105 -11.89 4.61 10.67
CA ASP A 105 -11.97 6.06 10.39
C ASP A 105 -10.73 6.58 9.66
N SER A 106 -9.55 6.09 10.01
CA SER A 106 -8.30 6.46 9.35
C SER A 106 -8.25 6.00 7.89
N VAL A 107 -8.72 4.79 7.60
CA VAL A 107 -8.80 4.22 6.24
C VAL A 107 -9.81 5.01 5.41
N ASP A 108 -11.00 5.23 5.94
CA ASP A 108 -12.10 5.91 5.26
C ASP A 108 -11.75 7.36 4.91
N SER A 109 -11.09 8.05 5.85
CA SER A 109 -10.59 9.41 5.62
C SER A 109 -9.56 9.46 4.50
N VAL A 110 -8.58 8.54 4.50
CA VAL A 110 -7.55 8.48 3.47
C VAL A 110 -8.14 8.14 2.10
N VAL A 111 -9.07 7.18 2.03
CA VAL A 111 -9.76 6.83 0.78
C VAL A 111 -10.50 8.04 0.21
N SER A 112 -11.28 8.75 1.05
CA SER A 112 -12.05 9.92 0.64
C SER A 112 -11.14 11.06 0.16
N ASP A 113 -10.07 11.35 0.89
CA ASP A 113 -9.08 12.37 0.53
C ASP A 113 -8.40 12.03 -0.80
N ALA A 114 -7.94 10.79 -0.98
CA ALA A 114 -7.25 10.37 -2.20
C ALA A 114 -8.16 10.46 -3.44
N ILE A 115 -9.41 10.02 -3.32
CA ILE A 115 -10.40 10.10 -4.41
C ILE A 115 -10.72 11.54 -4.76
N SER A 116 -10.81 12.44 -3.77
CA SER A 116 -11.11 13.85 -4.00
C SER A 116 -9.98 14.59 -4.74
N VAL A 117 -8.74 14.19 -4.53
CA VAL A 117 -7.55 14.83 -5.12
C VAL A 117 -7.15 14.19 -6.45
N ASN A 118 -7.38 12.88 -6.60
CA ASN A 118 -6.93 12.11 -7.75
C ASN A 118 -8.05 11.26 -8.34
N GLU A 119 -8.48 11.61 -9.55
CA GLU A 119 -9.59 10.96 -10.24
C GLU A 119 -9.24 9.61 -10.88
N THR A 120 -7.96 9.23 -10.91
CA THR A 120 -7.49 8.09 -11.69
C THR A 120 -6.72 7.04 -10.90
N ALA A 121 -6.15 7.37 -9.74
CA ALA A 121 -5.38 6.43 -8.94
C ALA A 121 -6.18 5.20 -8.52
N LEU A 122 -5.55 4.03 -8.54
CA LEU A 122 -6.07 2.85 -7.86
C LEU A 122 -5.79 2.97 -6.36
N ILE A 123 -6.82 2.84 -5.54
CA ILE A 123 -6.72 2.86 -4.08
C ILE A 123 -6.66 1.42 -3.60
N VAL A 124 -5.60 1.07 -2.89
CA VAL A 124 -5.36 -0.28 -2.37
C VAL A 124 -5.35 -0.26 -0.85
N ILE A 125 -6.31 -0.90 -0.24
CA ILE A 125 -6.37 -1.04 1.23
C ILE A 125 -5.56 -2.26 1.63
N LYS A 126 -4.53 -2.03 2.45
CA LYS A 126 -3.69 -3.07 3.10
C LYS A 126 -3.99 -3.19 4.60
N SER A 127 -4.58 -2.16 5.18
CA SER A 127 -5.01 -2.17 6.59
C SER A 127 -6.11 -3.19 6.82
N THR A 128 -6.14 -3.82 8.00
CA THR A 128 -7.19 -4.76 8.39
C THR A 128 -8.54 -4.04 8.50
N ILE A 129 -9.53 -4.53 7.77
CA ILE A 129 -10.88 -3.97 7.74
C ILE A 129 -11.93 -5.10 7.82
N PRO A 130 -13.17 -4.80 8.22
CA PRO A 130 -14.25 -5.78 8.24
C PRO A 130 -14.60 -6.29 6.84
N VAL A 131 -15.09 -7.53 6.76
CA VAL A 131 -15.62 -8.10 5.50
C VAL A 131 -16.76 -7.25 4.95
N GLY A 132 -16.68 -6.87 3.68
CA GLY A 132 -17.65 -6.02 2.99
C GLY A 132 -17.33 -4.52 3.04
N HIS A 133 -16.29 -4.11 3.78
CA HIS A 133 -15.95 -2.69 3.94
C HIS A 133 -15.53 -2.03 2.63
N THR A 134 -14.69 -2.69 1.83
CA THR A 134 -14.27 -2.18 0.51
C THR A 134 -15.48 -1.94 -0.40
N LYS A 135 -16.42 -2.89 -0.43
CA LYS A 135 -17.64 -2.75 -1.23
C LYS A 135 -18.49 -1.58 -0.74
N SER A 136 -18.64 -1.40 0.57
CA SER A 136 -19.37 -0.28 1.15
C SER A 136 -18.74 1.07 0.76
N LEU A 137 -17.41 1.18 0.77
CA LEU A 137 -16.71 2.37 0.30
C LEU A 137 -16.90 2.62 -1.20
N GLN A 138 -16.81 1.56 -2.02
CA GLN A 138 -17.08 1.67 -3.47
C GLN A 138 -18.47 2.20 -3.76
N GLU A 139 -19.48 1.73 -3.05
CA GLU A 139 -20.88 2.15 -3.20
C GLU A 139 -21.07 3.60 -2.73
N SER A 140 -20.57 3.96 -1.56
CA SER A 140 -20.73 5.29 -0.97
C SER A 140 -20.02 6.38 -1.77
N LEU A 141 -18.87 6.07 -2.37
CA LEU A 141 -18.04 6.99 -3.15
C LEU A 141 -18.27 6.84 -4.67
N ASN A 142 -19.21 5.99 -5.07
CA ASN A 142 -19.55 5.72 -6.47
C ASN A 142 -18.33 5.44 -7.36
N THR A 143 -17.43 4.55 -6.91
CA THR A 143 -16.19 4.22 -7.61
C THR A 143 -15.85 2.75 -7.50
N LYS A 144 -15.22 2.19 -8.55
CA LYS A 144 -14.64 0.84 -8.55
C LYS A 144 -13.12 0.83 -8.33
N ARG A 145 -12.52 2.00 -8.12
CA ARG A 145 -11.07 2.17 -7.98
C ARG A 145 -10.53 1.89 -6.58
N ILE A 146 -11.27 1.17 -5.76
CA ILE A 146 -10.88 0.75 -4.42
C ILE A 146 -10.79 -0.77 -4.44
N ILE A 147 -9.65 -1.30 -4.05
CA ILE A 147 -9.42 -2.74 -3.90
C ILE A 147 -8.85 -3.05 -2.52
N PHE A 148 -8.92 -4.31 -2.14
CA PHE A 148 -8.32 -4.82 -0.91
C PHE A 148 -7.22 -5.84 -1.23
N SER A 149 -6.10 -5.76 -0.54
CA SER A 149 -5.03 -6.75 -0.63
C SER A 149 -4.51 -7.05 0.77
N PRO A 150 -4.82 -8.22 1.35
CA PRO A 150 -4.36 -8.58 2.69
C PRO A 150 -2.84 -8.65 2.77
N GLU A 151 -2.32 -8.57 3.99
CA GLU A 151 -0.90 -8.76 4.29
C GLU A 151 -0.72 -9.91 5.28
N PHE A 152 0.42 -10.57 5.20
CA PHE A 152 0.79 -11.69 6.08
C PHE A 152 2.20 -11.47 6.65
N LEU A 153 2.50 -10.22 7.00
CA LEU A 153 3.84 -9.79 7.38
C LEU A 153 4.07 -9.96 8.89
N ARG A 154 5.27 -10.39 9.23
CA ARG A 154 5.72 -10.44 10.63
C ARG A 154 6.42 -9.12 10.98
N GLU A 155 6.10 -8.57 12.13
CA GLU A 155 6.83 -7.42 12.66
C GLU A 155 8.33 -7.75 12.84
N GLY A 156 9.20 -6.84 12.43
CA GLY A 156 10.65 -7.04 12.42
C GLY A 156 11.20 -7.89 11.29
N LYS A 157 10.34 -8.43 10.41
CA LYS A 157 10.69 -9.19 9.21
C LYS A 157 9.80 -8.85 8.00
N ALA A 158 9.16 -7.71 8.04
CA ALA A 158 8.16 -7.33 7.05
C ALA A 158 8.74 -7.22 5.63
N LEU A 159 9.93 -6.66 5.47
CA LEU A 159 10.57 -6.60 4.16
C LEU A 159 10.96 -7.99 3.66
N PHE A 160 11.51 -8.85 4.51
CA PHE A 160 11.81 -10.24 4.13
C PHE A 160 10.56 -10.96 3.63
N ASP A 161 9.45 -10.84 4.35
CA ASP A 161 8.19 -11.50 3.98
C ASP A 161 7.61 -10.93 2.65
N ASN A 162 7.79 -9.64 2.37
CA ASN A 162 7.44 -9.04 1.08
C ASN A 162 8.38 -9.47 -0.07
N LEU A 163 9.66 -9.67 0.22
CA LEU A 163 10.62 -10.17 -0.79
C LEU A 163 10.43 -11.65 -1.11
N HIS A 164 9.91 -12.42 -0.16
CA HIS A 164 9.68 -13.87 -0.26
C HIS A 164 8.21 -14.24 0.06
N PRO A 165 7.23 -13.67 -0.67
CA PRO A 165 5.83 -13.94 -0.38
C PRO A 165 5.46 -15.37 -0.77
N SER A 166 4.73 -16.07 0.10
CA SER A 166 4.19 -17.40 -0.24
C SER A 166 3.08 -17.32 -1.27
N ARG A 167 2.35 -16.22 -1.28
CA ARG A 167 1.27 -15.88 -2.22
C ARG A 167 0.98 -14.39 -2.20
N ILE A 168 0.40 -13.89 -3.28
CA ILE A 168 -0.13 -12.54 -3.38
C ILE A 168 -1.64 -12.64 -3.58
N ILE A 169 -2.41 -11.96 -2.73
CA ILE A 169 -3.87 -11.92 -2.82
C ILE A 169 -4.30 -10.52 -3.18
N VAL A 170 -5.13 -10.40 -4.20
CA VAL A 170 -5.72 -9.13 -4.63
C VAL A 170 -7.23 -9.29 -4.80
N GLY A 171 -7.98 -8.56 -3.99
CA GLY A 171 -9.43 -8.50 -4.01
C GLY A 171 -9.94 -7.28 -4.77
N GLY A 172 -10.35 -7.48 -6.02
CA GLY A 172 -10.90 -6.43 -6.86
C GLY A 172 -11.39 -6.95 -8.21
N GLU A 173 -12.33 -6.26 -8.80
CA GLU A 173 -12.95 -6.61 -10.08
C GLU A 173 -12.54 -5.67 -11.21
N CYS A 174 -11.36 -5.05 -11.15
CA CYS A 174 -10.87 -4.13 -12.18
C CYS A 174 -9.53 -4.60 -12.74
N ASP A 175 -9.23 -4.22 -13.99
CA ASP A 175 -7.96 -4.57 -14.64
C ASP A 175 -6.75 -4.05 -13.87
N SER A 176 -6.88 -2.90 -13.21
CA SER A 176 -5.83 -2.32 -12.37
C SER A 176 -5.48 -3.17 -11.14
N SER A 177 -6.33 -4.11 -10.73
CA SER A 177 -6.01 -5.06 -9.65
C SER A 177 -4.88 -6.02 -10.05
N LEU A 178 -4.84 -6.41 -11.32
CA LEU A 178 -3.73 -7.22 -11.87
C LEU A 178 -2.43 -6.41 -11.94
N GLU A 179 -2.50 -5.14 -12.36
CA GLU A 179 -1.34 -4.25 -12.35
C GLU A 179 -0.73 -4.10 -10.95
N PHE A 180 -1.56 -4.06 -9.90
CA PHE A 180 -1.07 -4.02 -8.53
C PHE A 180 -0.40 -5.35 -8.11
N SER A 181 -0.94 -6.49 -8.52
CA SER A 181 -0.29 -7.78 -8.26
C SER A 181 1.06 -7.91 -8.96
N ASP A 182 1.17 -7.41 -10.19
CA ASP A 182 2.44 -7.35 -10.92
C ASP A 182 3.46 -6.46 -10.23
N LEU A 183 3.02 -5.33 -9.66
CA LEU A 183 3.87 -4.44 -8.87
C LEU A 183 4.47 -5.14 -7.64
N LEU A 184 3.67 -5.95 -6.93
CA LEU A 184 4.15 -6.72 -5.78
C LEU A 184 5.15 -7.81 -6.22
N ARG A 185 4.88 -8.49 -7.34
CA ARG A 185 5.78 -9.50 -7.91
C ARG A 185 7.10 -8.93 -8.39
N GLU A 186 7.07 -7.75 -9.01
CA GLU A 186 8.27 -7.06 -9.48
C GLU A 186 9.26 -6.73 -8.35
N GLY A 187 8.75 -6.42 -7.15
CA GLY A 187 9.57 -6.17 -5.97
C GLY A 187 10.06 -7.46 -5.28
N ALA A 188 9.38 -8.58 -5.47
CA ALA A 188 9.73 -9.85 -4.85
C ALA A 188 10.99 -10.48 -5.48
N ILE A 189 11.70 -11.31 -4.70
CA ILE A 189 12.86 -12.08 -5.19
C ILE A 189 12.39 -13.38 -5.86
N GLU A 190 11.25 -13.92 -5.44
CA GLU A 190 10.71 -15.17 -5.97
C GLU A 190 10.08 -14.99 -7.36
N ASP A 191 10.60 -15.65 -8.36
CA ASP A 191 10.12 -15.54 -9.76
C ASP A 191 8.73 -16.17 -9.99
N SER A 192 8.29 -17.08 -9.12
CA SER A 192 7.07 -17.88 -9.31
C SER A 192 6.06 -17.76 -8.16
N VAL A 193 5.77 -16.53 -7.75
CA VAL A 193 4.76 -16.29 -6.71
C VAL A 193 3.36 -16.51 -7.25
N GLU A 194 2.57 -17.33 -6.56
CA GLU A 194 1.16 -17.52 -6.87
C GLU A 194 0.37 -16.23 -6.61
N VAL A 195 -0.41 -15.81 -7.60
CA VAL A 195 -1.32 -14.66 -7.49
C VAL A 195 -2.75 -15.17 -7.47
N LEU A 196 -3.46 -14.86 -6.39
CA LEU A 196 -4.87 -15.20 -6.20
C LEU A 196 -5.71 -13.93 -6.37
N SER A 197 -6.44 -13.86 -7.48
CA SER A 197 -7.41 -12.79 -7.72
C SER A 197 -8.81 -13.26 -7.32
N MET A 198 -9.51 -12.45 -6.53
CA MET A 198 -10.82 -12.78 -5.99
C MET A 198 -11.64 -11.52 -5.75
N LYS A 199 -12.89 -11.65 -5.29
CA LYS A 199 -13.68 -10.50 -4.88
C LYS A 199 -13.10 -9.88 -3.60
N SER A 200 -13.31 -8.56 -3.42
CA SER A 200 -12.82 -7.86 -2.22
C SER A 200 -13.33 -8.49 -0.93
N THR A 201 -14.61 -8.90 -0.88
CA THR A 201 -15.20 -9.57 0.28
C THR A 201 -14.58 -10.92 0.61
N GLU A 202 -14.08 -11.65 -0.39
CA GLU A 202 -13.35 -12.91 -0.20
C GLU A 202 -11.94 -12.63 0.33
N ALA A 203 -11.26 -11.64 -0.24
CA ALA A 203 -9.93 -11.23 0.19
C ALA A 203 -9.90 -10.67 1.62
N GLU A 204 -10.96 -9.96 2.02
CA GLU A 204 -11.13 -9.43 3.39
C GLU A 204 -11.36 -10.54 4.43
N ALA A 205 -11.82 -11.72 4.01
CA ALA A 205 -12.09 -12.86 4.87
C ALA A 205 -10.87 -13.79 5.09
N VAL A 206 -9.76 -13.55 4.38
CA VAL A 206 -8.51 -14.30 4.50
C VAL A 206 -7.66 -13.78 5.63
#